data_f9f64bc082921668ac9d61e903a46b0f
#
_entry.id   f9f64bc082921668ac9d61e903a46b0f
#
_cell.length_a   1.000
_cell.length_b   1.000
_cell.length_c   1.000
_cell.angle_alpha   90.00
_cell.angle_beta   90.00
_cell.angle_gamma   90.00
#
_symmetry.space_group_name_H-M   'P 1'
#
loop_
_entity.id
_entity.type
_entity.pdbx_description
1 polymer ?
#
loop_
_entity_poly.entity_id
_entity_poly.type
_entity_poly.pdbx_seq_one_letter_code
_entity_poly.pdbx_strand_id
1 'polypeptide(L)'
;SNSNNYKSNSYSSFKCNTFKKNEKWNKVILIVLCGILLLVIVMPQKTVQTTVGQTVSSSDTTASYEERLRALLADTYGADMVDVLIYAGDRTQTYYGSAGAETITGVLITIKKEAVTGTTIADITLAVCALFDLPAHKVAVLVKN
;
A
#
# COMPACT_ATOMS: atom_id res chain seq x y z
N SER A 1 56.72 10.29 -39.33
CA SER A 1 55.45 10.88 -39.70
C SER A 1 54.33 9.91 -39.37
N ASN A 2 53.75 10.13 -38.21
CA ASN A 2 52.68 9.27 -37.68
C ASN A 2 51.47 10.14 -37.40
N SER A 3 50.54 10.16 -38.34
CA SER A 3 49.28 10.89 -38.22
C SER A 3 48.31 10.04 -37.45
N ASN A 4 48.13 10.37 -36.17
CA ASN A 4 47.08 9.80 -35.33
C ASN A 4 45.74 10.41 -35.72
N ASN A 5 44.97 9.60 -36.41
CA ASN A 5 43.59 9.91 -36.77
C ASN A 5 42.68 9.67 -35.54
N TYR A 6 42.45 10.72 -34.77
CA TYR A 6 41.43 10.69 -33.70
C TYR A 6 40.06 10.76 -34.36
N LYS A 7 39.41 9.61 -34.42
CA LYS A 7 38.02 9.46 -34.79
C LYS A 7 37.17 10.07 -33.67
N SER A 8 36.74 11.29 -33.87
CA SER A 8 35.79 11.99 -33.02
C SER A 8 34.46 11.22 -33.02
N ASN A 9 34.14 10.60 -31.90
CA ASN A 9 32.82 10.04 -31.66
C ASN A 9 31.79 11.15 -31.64
N SER A 10 31.07 11.24 -32.71
CA SER A 10 29.87 12.02 -32.85
C SER A 10 28.85 11.51 -31.85
N TYR A 11 28.70 12.22 -30.73
CA TYR A 11 27.52 12.08 -29.88
C TYR A 11 26.33 12.48 -30.74
N SER A 12 25.50 11.48 -31.06
CA SER A 12 24.24 11.73 -31.72
C SER A 12 23.40 12.61 -30.79
N SER A 13 23.37 13.87 -31.17
CA SER A 13 22.43 14.84 -30.64
C SER A 13 21.03 14.26 -30.71
N PHE A 14 20.45 13.93 -29.56
CA PHE A 14 19.03 13.69 -29.44
C PHE A 14 18.35 14.97 -29.92
N LYS A 15 17.93 14.98 -31.17
CA LYS A 15 17.01 16.00 -31.66
C LYS A 15 15.72 15.84 -30.86
N CYS A 16 15.57 16.68 -29.85
CA CYS A 16 14.24 17.01 -29.36
C CYS A 16 13.45 17.46 -30.59
N ASN A 17 12.57 16.58 -31.07
CA ASN A 17 11.57 16.97 -32.04
C ASN A 17 10.78 18.10 -31.41
N THR A 18 11.14 19.29 -31.76
CA THR A 18 10.34 20.48 -31.49
C THR A 18 9.01 20.23 -32.20
N PHE A 19 8.02 19.81 -31.43
CA PHE A 19 6.65 19.73 -31.90
C PHE A 19 6.30 21.08 -32.54
N LYS A 20 6.22 21.07 -33.84
CA LYS A 20 5.73 22.22 -34.60
C LYS A 20 4.34 22.55 -34.05
N LYS A 21 4.27 23.63 -33.34
CA LYS A 21 3.14 24.13 -32.59
C LYS A 21 2.04 24.51 -33.54
N ASN A 22 1.23 23.53 -33.96
CA ASN A 22 -0.04 23.83 -34.60
C ASN A 22 -0.98 24.35 -33.50
N GLU A 23 -1.23 25.64 -33.49
CA GLU A 23 -2.13 26.30 -32.50
C GLU A 23 -3.48 25.61 -32.40
N LYS A 24 -3.98 25.03 -33.46
CA LYS A 24 -5.23 24.26 -33.51
C LYS A 24 -5.11 22.95 -32.69
N TRP A 25 -3.97 22.26 -32.73
CA TRP A 25 -3.72 21.04 -31.98
C TRP A 25 -3.60 21.31 -30.48
N ASN A 26 -2.99 22.43 -30.10
CA ASN A 26 -2.87 22.81 -28.70
C ASN A 26 -4.25 23.05 -28.06
N LYS A 27 -5.19 23.68 -28.80
CA LYS A 27 -6.55 23.88 -28.33
C LYS A 27 -7.30 22.56 -28.17
N VAL A 28 -7.14 21.62 -29.10
CA VAL A 28 -7.75 20.29 -29.04
C VAL A 28 -7.18 19.49 -27.86
N ILE A 29 -5.88 19.48 -27.67
CA ILE A 29 -5.23 18.80 -26.54
C ILE A 29 -5.69 19.40 -25.21
N LEU A 30 -5.81 20.72 -25.11
CA LEU A 30 -6.28 21.41 -23.92
C LEU A 30 -7.73 21.04 -23.59
N ILE A 31 -8.61 20.97 -24.59
CA ILE A 31 -10.02 20.56 -24.42
C ILE A 31 -10.12 19.10 -23.97
N VAL A 32 -9.33 18.20 -24.57
CA VAL A 32 -9.28 16.78 -24.20
C VAL A 32 -8.76 16.62 -22.77
N LEU A 33 -7.69 17.32 -22.42
CA LEU A 33 -7.11 17.29 -21.07
C LEU A 33 -8.11 17.82 -20.02
N CYS A 34 -8.82 18.91 -20.34
CA CYS A 34 -9.86 19.49 -19.49
C CYS A 34 -11.05 18.53 -19.33
N GLY A 35 -11.43 17.84 -20.41
CA GLY A 35 -12.47 16.81 -20.39
C GLY A 35 -12.12 15.62 -19.51
N ILE A 36 -10.90 15.14 -19.60
CA ILE A 36 -10.40 14.05 -18.75
C ILE A 36 -10.37 14.49 -17.28
N LEU A 37 -9.92 15.71 -17.00
CA LEU A 37 -9.88 16.26 -15.65
C LEU A 37 -11.29 16.34 -15.04
N LEU A 38 -12.28 16.83 -15.82
CA LEU A 38 -13.67 16.88 -15.39
C LEU A 38 -14.24 15.48 -15.16
N LEU A 39 -13.88 14.50 -15.98
CA LEU A 39 -14.32 13.13 -15.85
C LEU A 39 -13.79 12.48 -14.56
N VAL A 40 -12.56 12.79 -14.18
CA VAL A 40 -11.96 12.35 -12.91
C VAL A 40 -12.67 12.96 -11.70
N ILE A 41 -13.11 14.23 -11.81
CA ILE A 41 -13.85 14.91 -10.73
C ILE A 41 -15.28 14.37 -10.58
N VAL A 42 -15.93 14.01 -11.70
CA VAL A 42 -17.31 13.48 -11.70
C VAL A 42 -17.36 11.99 -11.38
N MET A 43 -16.29 11.22 -11.57
CA MET A 43 -16.26 9.86 -11.07
C MET A 43 -16.45 9.90 -9.55
N PRO A 44 -17.52 9.23 -9.01
CA PRO A 44 -17.65 9.08 -7.58
C PRO A 44 -16.42 8.29 -7.13
N GLN A 45 -15.42 9.01 -6.67
CA GLN A 45 -14.36 8.39 -5.89
C GLN A 45 -15.09 7.70 -4.76
N LYS A 46 -15.06 6.38 -4.70
CA LYS A 46 -15.31 5.69 -3.44
C LYS A 46 -14.33 6.33 -2.50
N THR A 47 -14.83 7.32 -1.80
CA THR A 47 -14.13 8.10 -0.82
C THR A 47 -13.62 7.10 0.20
N VAL A 48 -12.33 6.78 0.12
CA VAL A 48 -11.61 6.57 1.36
C VAL A 48 -11.77 7.90 2.07
N GLN A 49 -12.72 7.98 2.99
CA GLN A 49 -12.90 9.13 3.84
C GLN A 49 -11.61 9.28 4.65
N THR A 50 -10.70 10.06 4.11
CA THR A 50 -9.68 10.69 4.92
C THR A 50 -10.41 11.81 5.64
N THR A 51 -11.06 11.48 6.73
CA THR A 51 -11.57 12.48 7.67
C THR A 51 -10.35 13.09 8.34
N VAL A 52 -9.86 14.17 7.76
CA VAL A 52 -8.92 15.06 8.42
C VAL A 52 -9.70 15.75 9.53
N GLY A 53 -9.40 15.40 10.77
CA GLY A 53 -9.89 16.11 11.93
C GLY A 53 -10.72 15.31 12.91
N GLN A 54 -10.19 14.20 13.40
CA GLN A 54 -10.58 13.69 14.72
C GLN A 54 -9.32 13.28 15.45
N THR A 55 -9.18 13.75 16.68
CA THR A 55 -8.26 13.23 17.68
C THR A 55 -8.34 11.71 17.66
N VAL A 56 -7.36 11.08 17.04
CA VAL A 56 -7.29 9.63 16.94
C VAL A 56 -7.03 9.10 18.33
N SER A 57 -8.06 8.64 18.96
CA SER A 57 -8.00 7.72 20.08
C SER A 57 -7.21 6.50 19.61
N SER A 58 -6.25 6.05 20.36
CA SER A 58 -5.34 4.96 20.00
C SER A 58 -6.03 3.66 19.53
N SER A 59 -7.28 3.44 19.93
CA SER A 59 -8.11 2.32 19.48
C SER A 59 -8.48 2.35 17.99
N ASP A 60 -8.56 3.54 17.39
CA ASP A 60 -8.96 3.67 15.98
C ASP A 60 -7.87 3.20 15.00
N THR A 61 -6.60 3.31 15.41
CA THR A 61 -5.47 2.88 14.56
C THR A 61 -5.42 1.37 14.43
N THR A 62 -5.62 0.65 15.52
CA THR A 62 -5.64 -0.83 15.53
C THR A 62 -6.79 -1.38 14.70
N ALA A 63 -8.00 -0.83 14.85
CA ALA A 63 -9.17 -1.20 14.07
C ALA A 63 -8.95 -0.97 12.55
N SER A 64 -8.27 0.10 12.17
CA SER A 64 -7.91 0.36 10.78
C SER A 64 -6.93 -0.67 10.21
N TYR A 65 -5.95 -1.13 10.99
CA TYR A 65 -5.03 -2.19 10.56
C TYR A 65 -5.73 -3.54 10.46
N GLU A 66 -6.63 -3.87 11.38
CA GLU A 66 -7.45 -5.09 11.31
C GLU A 66 -8.27 -5.14 10.04
N GLU A 67 -8.96 -4.05 9.72
CA GLU A 67 -9.81 -3.97 8.53
C GLU A 67 -8.99 -4.11 7.24
N ARG A 68 -7.85 -3.45 7.16
CA ARG A 68 -6.95 -3.56 6.00
C ARG A 68 -6.38 -4.96 5.83
N LEU A 69 -5.93 -5.57 6.92
CA LEU A 69 -5.41 -6.93 6.89
C LEU A 69 -6.50 -7.95 6.55
N ARG A 70 -7.70 -7.79 7.12
CA ARG A 70 -8.87 -8.60 6.77
C ARG A 70 -9.21 -8.47 5.29
N ALA A 71 -9.23 -7.26 4.74
CA ALA A 71 -9.51 -7.02 3.34
C ALA A 71 -8.49 -7.68 2.42
N LEU A 72 -7.19 -7.61 2.73
CA LEU A 72 -6.13 -8.27 1.97
C LEU A 72 -6.26 -9.80 2.00
N LEU A 73 -6.51 -10.37 3.17
CA LEU A 73 -6.68 -11.81 3.31
C LEU A 73 -7.99 -12.29 2.68
N ALA A 74 -9.05 -11.50 2.79
CA ALA A 74 -10.35 -11.79 2.15
C ALA A 74 -10.26 -11.79 0.62
N ASP A 75 -9.46 -10.89 0.05
CA ASP A 75 -9.20 -10.86 -1.39
C ASP A 75 -8.44 -12.12 -1.86
N THR A 76 -7.56 -12.64 -1.03
CA THR A 76 -6.73 -13.80 -1.36
C THR A 76 -7.45 -15.14 -1.11
N TYR A 77 -8.15 -15.25 0.01
CA TYR A 77 -8.72 -16.53 0.49
C TYR A 77 -10.26 -16.58 0.46
N GLY A 78 -10.92 -15.45 0.27
CA GLY A 78 -12.37 -15.30 0.28
C GLY A 78 -12.89 -14.45 1.45
N ALA A 79 -13.90 -13.62 1.18
CA ALA A 79 -14.39 -12.59 2.12
C ALA A 79 -14.92 -13.17 3.45
N ASP A 80 -15.56 -14.35 3.41
CA ASP A 80 -16.13 -15.00 4.61
C ASP A 80 -15.22 -16.07 5.20
N MET A 81 -14.01 -16.22 4.65
CA MET A 81 -13.10 -17.29 5.03
C MET A 81 -12.10 -16.92 6.11
N VAL A 82 -11.88 -15.61 6.31
CA VAL A 82 -10.82 -15.10 7.18
C VAL A 82 -11.37 -14.05 8.13
N ASP A 83 -10.96 -14.12 9.40
CA ASP A 83 -11.18 -13.10 10.40
C ASP A 83 -9.87 -12.74 11.09
N VAL A 84 -9.71 -11.49 11.46
CA VAL A 84 -8.46 -10.92 11.99
C VAL A 84 -8.73 -10.16 13.27
N LEU A 85 -7.91 -10.40 14.28
CA LEU A 85 -7.87 -9.64 15.52
C LEU A 85 -6.44 -9.19 15.80
N ILE A 86 -6.24 -7.89 15.96
CA ILE A 86 -4.94 -7.30 16.30
C ILE A 86 -4.97 -6.85 17.75
N TYR A 87 -3.99 -7.30 18.51
CA TYR A 87 -3.80 -6.89 19.88
C TYR A 87 -2.66 -5.87 19.98
N ALA A 88 -2.98 -4.69 20.47
CA ALA A 88 -2.03 -3.63 20.74
C ALA A 88 -1.87 -3.45 22.23
N GLY A 89 -0.63 -3.33 22.68
CA GLY A 89 -0.30 -3.04 24.08
C GLY A 89 0.32 -1.66 24.22
N ASP A 90 0.05 -1.03 25.35
CA ASP A 90 0.76 0.18 25.74
C ASP A 90 2.24 -0.13 25.94
N ARG A 91 3.10 0.54 25.18
CA ARG A 91 4.50 0.60 25.56
C ARG A 91 4.59 1.32 26.89
N THR A 92 4.91 0.61 27.95
CA THR A 92 5.34 1.21 29.21
C THR A 92 6.31 2.36 28.93
N GLN A 93 5.93 3.53 29.40
CA GLN A 93 6.61 4.80 29.27
C GLN A 93 8.14 4.65 29.32
N THR A 94 8.77 4.87 28.21
CA THR A 94 10.20 5.18 28.22
C THR A 94 10.34 6.60 28.77
N TYR A 95 11.22 6.80 29.68
CA TYR A 95 11.46 7.95 30.57
C TYR A 95 11.65 9.32 29.91
N TYR A 96 11.44 9.45 28.62
CA TYR A 96 11.43 10.69 27.85
C TYR A 96 10.12 10.80 27.07
N GLY A 97 9.17 11.45 27.65
CA GLY A 97 8.04 12.25 27.17
C GLY A 97 7.51 12.15 25.76
N SER A 98 7.64 11.03 25.07
CA SER A 98 6.89 10.78 23.84
C SER A 98 5.61 10.04 24.22
N ALA A 99 4.47 10.64 23.94
CA ALA A 99 3.16 9.99 24.01
C ALA A 99 3.27 8.64 23.29
N GLY A 100 3.09 7.53 24.04
CA GLY A 100 3.35 6.19 23.56
C GLY A 100 2.49 5.87 22.33
N ALA A 101 3.13 5.69 21.19
CA ALA A 101 2.46 5.09 20.06
C ALA A 101 2.08 3.65 20.45
N GLU A 102 0.81 3.30 20.28
CA GLU A 102 0.34 1.92 20.42
C GLU A 102 1.22 1.01 19.58
N THR A 103 1.78 0.00 20.21
CA THR A 103 2.60 -0.99 19.52
C THR A 103 1.79 -2.26 19.38
N ILE A 104 1.67 -2.77 18.17
CA ILE A 104 1.03 -4.06 17.92
C ILE A 104 1.89 -5.13 18.61
N THR A 105 1.27 -5.88 19.52
CA THR A 105 1.94 -6.90 20.33
C THR A 105 1.59 -8.31 19.92
N GLY A 106 0.51 -8.51 19.18
CA GLY A 106 0.10 -9.80 18.68
C GLY A 106 -0.97 -9.72 17.61
N VAL A 107 -1.05 -10.75 16.80
CA VAL A 107 -2.05 -10.89 15.74
C VAL A 107 -2.64 -12.30 15.80
N LEU A 108 -3.97 -12.37 15.83
CA LEU A 108 -4.71 -13.62 15.75
C LEU A 108 -5.52 -13.64 14.45
N ILE A 109 -5.32 -14.67 13.66
CA ILE A 109 -6.04 -14.87 12.41
C ILE A 109 -6.84 -16.16 12.52
N THR A 110 -8.10 -16.11 12.20
CA THR A 110 -8.96 -17.28 12.11
C THR A 110 -9.31 -17.53 10.64
N ILE A 111 -9.01 -18.71 10.13
CA ILE A 111 -9.29 -19.09 8.75
C ILE A 111 -10.16 -20.34 8.71
N LYS A 112 -11.14 -20.38 7.80
CA LYS A 112 -11.96 -21.58 7.59
C LYS A 112 -11.15 -22.68 6.93
N LYS A 113 -11.38 -23.92 7.34
CA LYS A 113 -10.68 -25.09 6.83
C LYS A 113 -10.72 -25.25 5.31
N GLU A 114 -11.80 -24.82 4.69
CA GLU A 114 -12.00 -24.88 3.24
C GLU A 114 -11.00 -24.02 2.45
N ALA A 115 -10.50 -22.96 3.06
CA ALA A 115 -9.50 -22.06 2.47
C ALA A 115 -8.05 -22.47 2.77
N VAL A 116 -7.83 -23.50 3.58
CA VAL A 116 -6.50 -23.92 4.01
C VAL A 116 -5.91 -24.93 3.04
N THR A 117 -4.82 -24.58 2.42
CA THR A 117 -3.93 -25.48 1.67
C THR A 117 -2.65 -25.75 2.46
N GLY A 118 -1.79 -26.66 2.01
CA GLY A 118 -0.64 -27.12 2.77
C GLY A 118 0.32 -26.04 3.27
N THR A 119 0.45 -24.91 2.57
CA THR A 119 1.37 -23.79 2.91
C THR A 119 0.65 -22.57 3.49
N THR A 120 -0.68 -22.53 3.44
CA THR A 120 -1.46 -21.33 3.78
C THR A 120 -1.11 -20.73 5.14
N ILE A 121 -1.01 -21.56 6.17
CA ILE A 121 -0.73 -21.09 7.53
C ILE A 121 0.68 -20.47 7.63
N ALA A 122 1.67 -21.11 7.01
CA ALA A 122 3.03 -20.62 6.98
C ALA A 122 3.15 -19.30 6.20
N ASP A 123 2.49 -19.21 5.05
CA ASP A 123 2.49 -18.04 4.19
C ASP A 123 1.84 -16.84 4.89
N ILE A 124 0.70 -17.04 5.54
CA ILE A 124 0.02 -15.99 6.33
C ILE A 124 0.91 -15.55 7.49
N THR A 125 1.50 -16.49 8.22
CA THR A 125 2.38 -16.17 9.36
C THR A 125 3.57 -15.35 8.92
N LEU A 126 4.26 -15.75 7.85
CA LEU A 126 5.41 -15.02 7.31
C LEU A 126 5.01 -13.62 6.83
N ALA A 127 3.90 -13.49 6.12
CA ALA A 127 3.41 -12.21 5.63
C ALA A 127 3.09 -11.25 6.77
N VAL A 128 2.41 -11.72 7.82
CA VAL A 128 2.05 -10.91 8.99
C VAL A 128 3.28 -10.53 9.80
N CYS A 129 4.22 -11.44 10.00
CA CYS A 129 5.50 -11.15 10.66
C CYS A 129 6.27 -10.06 9.92
N ALA A 130 6.34 -10.14 8.60
CA ALA A 130 7.02 -9.15 7.77
C ALA A 130 6.31 -7.78 7.77
N LEU A 131 4.96 -7.78 7.76
CA LEU A 131 4.16 -6.56 7.68
C LEU A 131 4.21 -5.74 8.99
N PHE A 132 4.17 -6.41 10.13
CA PHE A 132 4.10 -5.77 11.46
C PHE A 132 5.42 -5.82 12.24
N ASP A 133 6.48 -6.37 11.66
CA ASP A 133 7.77 -6.58 12.34
C ASP A 133 7.61 -7.37 13.65
N LEU A 134 6.79 -8.41 13.60
CA LEU A 134 6.49 -9.26 14.75
C LEU A 134 7.24 -10.60 14.67
N PRO A 135 7.72 -11.10 15.80
CA PRO A 135 8.24 -12.47 15.86
C PRO A 135 7.09 -13.49 15.69
N ALA A 136 7.39 -14.64 15.08
CA ALA A 136 6.39 -15.65 14.74
C ALA A 136 5.56 -16.15 15.93
N HIS A 137 6.11 -16.16 17.15
CA HIS A 137 5.40 -16.57 18.36
C HIS A 137 4.28 -15.61 18.81
N LYS A 138 4.24 -14.41 18.22
CA LYS A 138 3.18 -13.40 18.46
C LYS A 138 2.10 -13.40 17.38
N VAL A 139 2.20 -14.27 16.41
CA VAL A 139 1.21 -14.47 15.36
C VAL A 139 0.60 -15.86 15.52
N ALA A 140 -0.71 -15.92 15.69
CA ALA A 140 -1.44 -17.18 15.77
C ALA A 140 -2.43 -17.29 14.62
N VAL A 141 -2.42 -18.43 13.92
CA VAL A 141 -3.39 -18.74 12.88
C VAL A 141 -4.21 -19.94 13.35
N LEU A 142 -5.50 -19.74 13.52
CA LEU A 142 -6.45 -20.77 13.93
C LEU A 142 -7.30 -21.21 12.76
N VAL A 143 -7.46 -22.52 12.60
CA VAL A 143 -8.34 -23.12 11.60
C VAL A 143 -9.70 -23.43 12.22
N LYS A 144 -10.74 -22.83 11.67
CA LYS A 144 -12.14 -23.06 12.09
C LYS A 144 -12.81 -24.04 11.15
N ASN A 145 -13.50 -25.00 11.72
CA ASN A 145 -14.37 -25.94 10.97
C ASN A 145 -15.66 -25.26 10.52
#